data_c8ebbf02dcda597570935f4379f6011a
#
_entry.id   c8ebbf02dcda597570935f4379f6011a
#
_cell.length_a   1.000
_cell.length_b   1.000
_cell.length_c   1.000
_cell.angle_alpha   90.00
_cell.angle_beta   90.00
_cell.angle_gamma   90.00
#
_symmetry.space_group_name_H-M   'P 1'
#
loop_
_entity.id
_entity.type
_entity.pdbx_description
1 polymer ?
#
loop_
_entity_poly.entity_id
_entity_poly.type
_entity_poly.pdbx_seq_one_letter_code
_entity_poly.pdbx_strand_id
1 'polypeptide(L)'
;MTHTTEFAPGLVVQGVVPPLSLSGYKLIAFDMDSTLINIECVDEIADAVGRKAEVAAITEAAMQGVITDYKESLRQRVALLRGVRVQHLEQVYAERLRLNPGARELVSAAQAAGLSTLLLSGGFSFFADRVRAVLGIDFARSNVLEVENGQLTGRMLDQVWGDICDGAQKRRTLLELASLMGISPAQTIAVGDGANDLPMMDAAGLSVAYHAKPAVRAQAKVAITRGGLDRLLEVLR
;
A
#
# COMPACT_ATOMS: atom_id res chain seq x y z
N MET A 1 -8.10 -21.72 18.49
CA MET A 1 -6.69 -21.24 18.39
C MET A 1 -6.30 -21.37 16.94
N THR A 2 -6.06 -20.26 16.25
CA THR A 2 -5.57 -20.27 14.86
C THR A 2 -4.14 -20.79 14.88
N HIS A 3 -3.90 -21.93 14.22
CA HIS A 3 -2.54 -22.47 14.11
C HIS A 3 -1.69 -21.55 13.23
N THR A 4 -0.67 -20.95 13.82
CA THR A 4 0.38 -20.21 13.12
C THR A 4 1.51 -21.18 12.81
N THR A 5 1.92 -21.29 11.54
CA THR A 5 2.96 -22.19 11.08
C THR A 5 3.99 -21.44 10.23
N GLU A 6 5.26 -21.60 10.50
CA GLU A 6 6.31 -21.18 9.57
C GLU A 6 6.33 -22.17 8.41
N PHE A 7 5.80 -21.73 7.25
CA PHE A 7 5.70 -22.55 6.03
C PHE A 7 7.05 -22.73 5.34
N ALA A 8 7.84 -21.66 5.33
CA ALA A 8 9.24 -21.62 4.90
C ALA A 8 9.97 -20.51 5.68
N PRO A 9 11.30 -20.48 5.74
CA PRO A 9 12.03 -19.47 6.50
C PRO A 9 11.60 -18.03 6.16
N GLY A 10 11.00 -17.35 7.14
CA GLY A 10 10.45 -15.99 6.97
C GLY A 10 9.13 -15.89 6.21
N LEU A 11 8.47 -17.02 5.97
CA LEU A 11 7.11 -17.08 5.39
C LEU A 11 6.19 -17.83 6.36
N VAL A 12 5.30 -17.09 6.99
CA VAL A 12 4.40 -17.61 8.03
C VAL A 12 2.97 -17.64 7.50
N VAL A 13 2.22 -18.69 7.80
CA VAL A 13 0.80 -18.83 7.45
C VAL A 13 -0.03 -19.04 8.72
N GLN A 14 -1.24 -18.47 8.73
CA GLN A 14 -2.14 -18.58 9.86
C GLN A 14 -3.59 -18.71 9.39
N GLY A 15 -4.28 -19.74 9.87
CA GLY A 15 -5.69 -19.98 9.54
C GLY A 15 -5.95 -20.39 8.08
N VAL A 16 -4.90 -20.70 7.31
CA VAL A 16 -4.98 -21.25 5.94
C VAL A 16 -4.03 -22.42 5.77
N VAL A 17 -4.35 -23.31 4.84
CA VAL A 17 -3.53 -24.51 4.56
C VAL A 17 -3.02 -24.42 3.12
N PRO A 18 -1.73 -24.13 2.91
CA PRO A 18 -1.13 -24.14 1.57
C PRO A 18 -1.04 -25.57 0.99
N PRO A 19 -0.99 -25.72 -0.35
CA PRO A 19 -1.07 -24.66 -1.35
C PRO A 19 -2.51 -24.16 -1.54
N LEU A 20 -2.68 -22.84 -1.67
CA LEU A 20 -3.94 -22.23 -2.07
C LEU A 20 -3.96 -22.09 -3.59
N SER A 21 -5.13 -22.26 -4.22
CA SER A 21 -5.25 -22.07 -5.67
C SER A 21 -5.27 -20.58 -6.02
N LEU A 22 -4.26 -20.12 -6.76
CA LEU A 22 -4.21 -18.74 -7.26
C LEU A 22 -5.41 -18.42 -8.15
N SER A 23 -5.88 -19.38 -8.97
CA SER A 23 -7.04 -19.23 -9.84
C SER A 23 -8.37 -19.08 -9.09
N GLY A 24 -8.38 -19.40 -7.79
CA GLY A 24 -9.54 -19.18 -6.90
C GLY A 24 -9.76 -17.70 -6.56
N TYR A 25 -8.74 -16.87 -6.75
CA TYR A 25 -8.83 -15.41 -6.58
C TYR A 25 -9.07 -14.71 -7.91
N LYS A 26 -9.62 -13.50 -7.86
CA LYS A 26 -9.98 -12.70 -9.05
C LYS A 26 -9.46 -11.26 -8.98
N LEU A 27 -9.08 -10.81 -7.79
CA LEU A 27 -8.56 -9.46 -7.56
C LEU A 27 -7.44 -9.53 -6.52
N ILE A 28 -6.33 -8.83 -6.80
CA ILE A 28 -5.28 -8.59 -5.82
C ILE A 28 -5.07 -7.09 -5.65
N ALA A 29 -5.18 -6.61 -4.41
CA ALA A 29 -4.96 -5.23 -4.03
C ALA A 29 -3.64 -5.10 -3.28
N PHE A 30 -2.89 -4.06 -3.61
CA PHE A 30 -1.60 -3.74 -3.00
C PHE A 30 -1.63 -2.34 -2.39
N ASP A 31 -1.05 -2.19 -1.22
CA ASP A 31 -0.51 -0.91 -0.80
C ASP A 31 0.73 -0.55 -1.63
N MET A 32 1.11 0.72 -1.65
CA MET A 32 2.25 1.20 -2.43
C MET A 32 3.50 1.39 -1.58
N ASP A 33 3.46 2.36 -0.66
CA ASP A 33 4.61 2.79 0.13
C ASP A 33 5.05 1.65 1.06
N SER A 34 6.33 1.36 1.13
CA SER A 34 6.90 0.22 1.90
C SER A 34 6.36 -1.18 1.51
N THR A 35 5.41 -1.28 0.58
CA THR A 35 4.87 -2.56 0.05
C THR A 35 5.33 -2.81 -1.39
N LEU A 36 4.81 -2.11 -2.40
CA LEU A 36 5.28 -2.25 -3.78
C LEU A 36 6.60 -1.53 -4.04
N ILE A 37 6.87 -0.47 -3.29
CA ILE A 37 8.07 0.35 -3.37
C ILE A 37 8.80 0.43 -2.03
N ASN A 38 10.08 0.77 -2.07
CA ASN A 38 11.00 0.75 -0.93
C ASN A 38 10.97 2.02 -0.05
N ILE A 39 10.11 2.99 -0.35
CA ILE A 39 10.09 4.31 0.31
C ILE A 39 8.71 4.66 0.87
N GLU A 40 8.71 5.64 1.79
CA GLU A 40 7.56 6.43 2.21
C GLU A 40 7.60 7.76 1.44
N CYS A 41 6.69 7.95 0.49
CA CYS A 41 6.75 9.07 -0.44
C CYS A 41 6.76 10.44 0.24
N VAL A 42 5.93 10.64 1.28
CA VAL A 42 5.87 11.93 2.00
C VAL A 42 7.19 12.23 2.72
N ASP A 43 7.81 11.21 3.31
CA ASP A 43 9.07 11.37 4.06
C ASP A 43 10.23 11.67 3.12
N GLU A 44 10.28 11.02 1.96
CA GLU A 44 11.34 11.23 0.96
C GLU A 44 11.21 12.60 0.27
N ILE A 45 10.00 13.10 0.02
CA ILE A 45 9.79 14.46 -0.47
C ILE A 45 10.28 15.47 0.58
N ALA A 46 9.95 15.26 1.86
CA ALA A 46 10.37 16.13 2.95
C ALA A 46 11.90 16.11 3.13
N ASP A 47 12.53 14.94 3.03
CA ASP A 47 13.99 14.79 3.10
C ASP A 47 14.71 15.55 1.97
N ALA A 48 14.17 15.47 0.75
CA ALA A 48 14.73 16.17 -0.41
C ALA A 48 14.77 17.71 -0.25
N VAL A 49 13.97 18.27 0.66
CA VAL A 49 13.90 19.71 0.94
C VAL A 49 14.32 20.07 2.36
N GLY A 50 14.93 19.13 3.10
CA GLY A 50 15.48 19.36 4.44
C GLY A 50 14.43 19.44 5.56
N ARG A 51 13.20 18.91 5.33
CA ARG A 51 12.10 18.94 6.31
C ARG A 51 11.78 17.57 6.93
N LYS A 52 12.70 16.60 6.78
CA LYS A 52 12.51 15.23 7.29
C LYS A 52 12.23 15.18 8.79
N ALA A 53 12.97 15.95 9.59
CA ALA A 53 12.80 15.96 11.04
C ALA A 53 11.40 16.42 11.48
N GLU A 54 10.84 17.42 10.78
CA GLU A 54 9.52 17.95 11.06
C GLU A 54 8.41 16.92 10.74
N VAL A 55 8.52 16.23 9.60
CA VAL A 55 7.59 15.17 9.21
C VAL A 55 7.71 13.96 10.15
N ALA A 56 8.94 13.57 10.50
CA ALA A 56 9.17 12.47 11.44
C ALA A 56 8.57 12.74 12.83
N ALA A 57 8.58 13.99 13.31
CA ALA A 57 7.97 14.36 14.58
C ALA A 57 6.44 14.16 14.56
N ILE A 58 5.77 14.46 13.45
CA ILE A 58 4.32 14.23 13.30
C ILE A 58 4.02 12.72 13.25
N THR A 59 4.83 11.97 12.53
CA THR A 59 4.72 10.49 12.46
C THR A 59 4.88 9.87 13.83
N GLU A 60 5.87 10.31 14.61
CA GLU A 60 6.09 9.85 15.99
C GLU A 60 4.92 10.21 16.91
N ALA A 61 4.39 11.43 16.82
CA ALA A 61 3.21 11.84 17.59
C ALA A 61 1.97 10.99 17.26
N ALA A 62 1.81 10.58 16.00
CA ALA A 62 0.77 9.65 15.60
C ALA A 62 0.99 8.24 16.17
N MET A 63 2.23 7.74 16.14
CA MET A 63 2.56 6.43 16.72
C MET A 63 2.40 6.38 18.25
N GLN A 64 2.62 7.50 18.94
CA GLN A 64 2.41 7.62 20.39
C GLN A 64 0.94 7.87 20.76
N GLY A 65 0.02 7.98 19.78
CA GLY A 65 -1.39 8.23 20.02
C GLY A 65 -1.74 9.67 20.41
N VAL A 66 -0.80 10.62 20.24
CA VAL A 66 -1.07 12.06 20.40
C VAL A 66 -1.93 12.57 19.25
N ILE A 67 -1.66 12.10 18.02
CA ILE A 67 -2.51 12.29 16.84
C ILE A 67 -3.17 10.95 16.56
N THR A 68 -4.46 10.83 16.84
CA THR A 68 -5.20 9.57 16.67
C THR A 68 -5.86 9.43 15.30
N ASP A 69 -6.06 10.53 14.58
CA ASP A 69 -6.64 10.55 13.25
C ASP A 69 -5.54 10.51 12.18
N TYR A 70 -5.55 9.43 11.38
CA TYR A 70 -4.65 9.26 10.25
C TYR A 70 -4.75 10.41 9.23
N LYS A 71 -5.98 10.86 8.94
CA LYS A 71 -6.21 11.93 7.97
C LYS A 71 -5.60 13.25 8.45
N GLU A 72 -5.74 13.56 9.72
CA GLU A 72 -5.16 14.74 10.33
C GLU A 72 -3.62 14.66 10.30
N SER A 73 -3.04 13.52 10.67
CA SER A 73 -1.60 13.29 10.59
C SER A 73 -1.07 13.48 9.16
N LEU A 74 -1.78 12.97 8.15
CA LEU A 74 -1.37 13.12 6.75
C LEU A 74 -1.48 14.58 6.30
N ARG A 75 -2.57 15.28 6.66
CA ARG A 75 -2.72 16.71 6.32
C ARG A 75 -1.60 17.57 6.91
N GLN A 76 -1.22 17.33 8.16
CA GLN A 76 -0.12 18.06 8.80
C GLN A 76 1.21 17.80 8.09
N ARG A 77 1.50 16.55 7.73
CA ARG A 77 2.73 16.20 6.98
C ARG A 77 2.74 16.85 5.60
N VAL A 78 1.61 16.82 4.88
CA VAL A 78 1.48 17.46 3.56
C VAL A 78 1.59 18.98 3.65
N ALA A 79 1.06 19.62 4.70
CA ALA A 79 1.20 21.05 4.91
C ALA A 79 2.66 21.52 5.00
N LEU A 80 3.54 20.67 5.56
CA LEU A 80 4.99 20.90 5.59
C LEU A 80 5.63 20.90 4.19
N LEU A 81 4.97 20.31 3.18
CA LEU A 81 5.50 20.27 1.82
C LEU A 81 5.16 21.53 1.02
N ARG A 82 4.52 22.53 1.61
CA ARG A 82 4.18 23.79 0.93
C ARG A 82 5.42 24.44 0.32
N GLY A 83 5.32 24.85 -0.95
CA GLY A 83 6.40 25.49 -1.70
C GLY A 83 7.42 24.51 -2.32
N VAL A 84 7.29 23.21 -2.06
CA VAL A 84 8.12 22.19 -2.72
C VAL A 84 7.80 22.18 -4.21
N ARG A 85 8.83 22.24 -5.05
CA ARG A 85 8.67 22.20 -6.50
C ARG A 85 8.41 20.78 -6.99
N VAL A 86 7.59 20.63 -8.02
CA VAL A 86 7.32 19.33 -8.66
C VAL A 86 8.61 18.62 -9.11
N GLN A 87 9.66 19.36 -9.48
CA GLN A 87 10.96 18.78 -9.79
C GLN A 87 11.58 17.95 -8.65
N HIS A 88 11.31 18.28 -7.38
CA HIS A 88 11.79 17.44 -6.27
C HIS A 88 11.05 16.09 -6.21
N LEU A 89 9.76 16.06 -6.60
CA LEU A 89 9.04 14.80 -6.73
C LEU A 89 9.62 13.94 -7.85
N GLU A 90 10.00 14.57 -8.99
CA GLU A 90 10.70 13.88 -10.10
C GLU A 90 12.05 13.32 -9.65
N GLN A 91 12.81 14.09 -8.85
CA GLN A 91 14.08 13.62 -8.29
C GLN A 91 13.89 12.43 -7.34
N VAL A 92 12.93 12.51 -6.42
CA VAL A 92 12.60 11.40 -5.52
C VAL A 92 12.24 10.15 -6.31
N TYR A 93 11.38 10.29 -7.34
CA TYR A 93 11.01 9.18 -8.20
C TYR A 93 12.22 8.58 -8.93
N ALA A 94 13.05 9.40 -9.53
CA ALA A 94 14.18 8.93 -10.35
C ALA A 94 15.33 8.35 -9.50
N GLU A 95 15.64 8.98 -8.38
CA GLU A 95 16.85 8.69 -7.62
C GLU A 95 16.62 7.73 -6.45
N ARG A 96 15.43 7.76 -5.82
CA ARG A 96 15.18 7.06 -4.54
C ARG A 96 14.18 5.92 -4.65
N LEU A 97 13.11 6.10 -5.44
CA LEU A 97 12.08 5.06 -5.57
C LEU A 97 12.63 3.85 -6.33
N ARG A 98 12.46 2.68 -5.72
CA ARG A 98 12.71 1.38 -6.35
C ARG A 98 11.54 0.45 -6.04
N LEU A 99 11.22 -0.43 -6.96
CA LEU A 99 10.27 -1.52 -6.67
C LEU A 99 10.89 -2.45 -5.62
N ASN A 100 10.08 -2.88 -4.68
CA ASN A 100 10.48 -3.92 -3.75
C ASN A 100 10.74 -5.24 -4.48
N PRO A 101 11.67 -6.07 -3.97
CA PRO A 101 11.94 -7.39 -4.55
C PRO A 101 10.66 -8.20 -4.72
N GLY A 102 10.52 -8.87 -5.87
CA GLY A 102 9.37 -9.72 -6.18
C GLY A 102 8.07 -9.00 -6.55
N ALA A 103 8.04 -7.65 -6.55
CA ALA A 103 6.82 -6.90 -6.87
C ALA A 103 6.37 -7.14 -8.31
N ARG A 104 7.30 -7.09 -9.26
CA ARG A 104 7.00 -7.33 -10.70
C ARG A 104 6.59 -8.77 -10.93
N GLU A 105 7.30 -9.72 -10.33
CA GLU A 105 7.04 -11.15 -10.43
C GLU A 105 5.66 -11.51 -9.91
N LEU A 106 5.28 -10.99 -8.73
CA LEU A 106 3.96 -11.25 -8.15
C LEU A 106 2.83 -10.63 -8.99
N VAL A 107 2.96 -9.36 -9.42
CA VAL A 107 1.95 -8.70 -10.25
C VAL A 107 1.79 -9.44 -11.58
N SER A 108 2.90 -9.79 -12.24
CA SER A 108 2.86 -10.53 -13.51
C SER A 108 2.24 -11.91 -13.36
N ALA A 109 2.54 -12.64 -12.29
CA ALA A 109 1.95 -13.95 -12.02
C ALA A 109 0.45 -13.85 -11.74
N ALA A 110 0.01 -12.84 -10.99
CA ALA A 110 -1.41 -12.60 -10.73
C ALA A 110 -2.17 -12.31 -12.03
N GLN A 111 -1.64 -11.44 -12.90
CA GLN A 111 -2.23 -11.12 -14.21
C GLN A 111 -2.26 -12.34 -15.13
N ALA A 112 -1.19 -13.12 -15.18
CA ALA A 112 -1.13 -14.36 -15.97
C ALA A 112 -2.16 -15.41 -15.49
N ALA A 113 -2.50 -15.40 -14.20
CA ALA A 113 -3.56 -16.25 -13.62
C ALA A 113 -4.98 -15.66 -13.80
N GLY A 114 -5.11 -14.49 -14.45
CA GLY A 114 -6.40 -13.85 -14.74
C GLY A 114 -6.96 -13.02 -13.59
N LEU A 115 -6.13 -12.63 -12.61
CA LEU A 115 -6.53 -11.68 -11.57
C LEU A 115 -6.43 -10.24 -12.10
N SER A 116 -7.42 -9.43 -11.77
CA SER A 116 -7.26 -7.98 -11.85
C SER A 116 -6.37 -7.47 -10.72
N THR A 117 -5.67 -6.39 -10.98
CA THR A 117 -4.69 -5.81 -10.05
C THR A 117 -5.07 -4.39 -9.65
N LEU A 118 -4.96 -4.07 -8.37
CA LEU A 118 -5.38 -2.79 -7.79
C LEU A 118 -4.28 -2.23 -6.87
N LEU A 119 -3.89 -0.97 -7.08
CA LEU A 119 -3.01 -0.22 -6.19
C LEU A 119 -3.85 0.74 -5.34
N LEU A 120 -3.73 0.65 -4.02
CA LEU A 120 -4.42 1.49 -3.04
C LEU A 120 -3.41 2.17 -2.13
N SER A 121 -3.23 3.48 -2.23
CA SER A 121 -2.17 4.17 -1.50
C SER A 121 -2.68 5.39 -0.73
N GLY A 122 -2.23 5.50 0.52
CA GLY A 122 -2.29 6.75 1.29
C GLY A 122 -1.28 7.79 0.81
N GLY A 123 -0.36 7.42 -0.09
CA GLY A 123 0.55 8.31 -0.80
C GLY A 123 -0.12 9.07 -1.94
N PHE A 124 0.66 9.44 -2.96
CA PHE A 124 0.23 10.44 -3.94
C PHE A 124 0.21 9.90 -5.37
N SER A 125 -0.76 10.37 -6.16
CA SER A 125 -0.98 9.98 -7.56
C SER A 125 0.25 10.22 -8.45
N PHE A 126 1.06 11.23 -8.13
CA PHE A 126 2.32 11.47 -8.81
C PHE A 126 3.20 10.21 -8.87
N PHE A 127 3.30 9.46 -7.78
CA PHE A 127 4.06 8.20 -7.70
C PHE A 127 3.20 7.00 -8.09
N ALA A 128 1.96 6.95 -7.60
CA ALA A 128 1.07 5.81 -7.82
C ALA A 128 0.79 5.55 -9.30
N ASP A 129 0.59 6.59 -10.10
CA ASP A 129 0.35 6.46 -11.55
C ASP A 129 1.60 5.94 -12.28
N ARG A 130 2.79 6.36 -11.86
CA ARG A 130 4.06 5.88 -12.42
C ARG A 130 4.34 4.43 -12.04
N VAL A 131 4.15 4.06 -10.77
CA VAL A 131 4.30 2.67 -10.29
C VAL A 131 3.28 1.76 -10.98
N ARG A 132 2.03 2.20 -11.07
CA ARG A 132 0.97 1.52 -11.82
C ARG A 132 1.39 1.25 -13.27
N ALA A 133 1.90 2.27 -13.97
CA ALA A 133 2.33 2.14 -15.36
C ALA A 133 3.52 1.18 -15.53
N VAL A 134 4.51 1.25 -14.63
CA VAL A 134 5.71 0.39 -14.66
C VAL A 134 5.38 -1.08 -14.40
N LEU A 135 4.39 -1.35 -13.53
CA LEU A 135 3.96 -2.71 -13.18
C LEU A 135 2.82 -3.22 -14.06
N GLY A 136 2.17 -2.36 -14.85
CA GLY A 136 0.99 -2.72 -15.64
C GLY A 136 -0.26 -2.99 -14.79
N ILE A 137 -0.36 -2.39 -13.60
CA ILE A 137 -1.50 -2.57 -12.70
C ILE A 137 -2.76 -1.95 -13.32
N ASP A 138 -3.89 -2.65 -13.24
CA ASP A 138 -5.14 -2.27 -13.93
C ASP A 138 -5.77 -1.01 -13.32
N PHE A 139 -5.90 -0.96 -12.00
CA PHE A 139 -6.59 0.10 -11.27
C PHE A 139 -5.69 0.72 -10.19
N ALA A 140 -5.88 2.02 -9.93
CA ALA A 140 -5.21 2.69 -8.81
C ALA A 140 -6.13 3.71 -8.15
N ARG A 141 -5.97 3.89 -6.83
CA ARG A 141 -6.55 4.98 -6.05
C ARG A 141 -5.53 5.49 -5.04
N SER A 142 -5.32 6.80 -5.02
CA SER A 142 -4.38 7.48 -4.12
C SER A 142 -4.79 8.94 -3.94
N ASN A 143 -4.14 9.66 -3.05
CA ASN A 143 -4.37 11.08 -2.85
C ASN A 143 -3.76 11.92 -3.97
N VAL A 144 -4.30 13.09 -4.21
CA VAL A 144 -3.79 14.03 -5.21
C VAL A 144 -3.26 15.28 -4.50
N LEU A 145 -1.96 15.55 -4.65
CA LEU A 145 -1.36 16.79 -4.16
C LEU A 145 -1.85 17.97 -5.00
N GLU A 146 -2.24 19.04 -4.33
CA GLU A 146 -2.59 20.30 -5.02
C GLU A 146 -1.30 21.02 -5.44
N VAL A 147 -1.24 21.41 -6.72
CA VAL A 147 -0.10 22.08 -7.34
C VAL A 147 -0.55 23.41 -7.95
N GLU A 148 0.13 24.49 -7.59
CA GLU A 148 -0.04 25.80 -8.21
C GLU A 148 1.33 26.34 -8.65
N ASN A 149 1.42 26.83 -9.89
CA ASN A 149 2.65 27.40 -10.46
C ASN A 149 3.89 26.46 -10.32
N GLY A 150 3.67 25.15 -10.45
CA GLY A 150 4.74 24.14 -10.36
C GLY A 150 5.24 23.87 -8.93
N GLN A 151 4.51 24.31 -7.91
CA GLN A 151 4.82 24.09 -6.50
C GLN A 151 3.63 23.48 -5.76
N LEU A 152 3.90 22.67 -4.74
CA LEU A 152 2.90 22.13 -3.84
C LEU A 152 2.32 23.27 -2.99
N THR A 153 1.00 23.30 -2.86
CA THR A 153 0.31 24.26 -1.99
C THR A 153 0.33 23.85 -0.52
N GLY A 154 0.74 22.60 -0.22
CA GLY A 154 0.63 21.98 1.09
C GLY A 154 -0.75 21.41 1.38
N ARG A 155 -1.57 21.20 0.35
CA ARG A 155 -2.91 20.60 0.45
C ARG A 155 -3.05 19.42 -0.50
N MET A 156 -4.07 18.62 -0.27
CA MET A 156 -4.55 17.58 -1.18
C MET A 156 -5.90 18.02 -1.75
N LEU A 157 -6.17 17.59 -2.97
CA LEU A 157 -7.45 17.81 -3.64
C LEU A 157 -8.46 16.75 -3.20
N ASP A 158 -9.68 17.19 -2.90
CA ASP A 158 -10.81 16.28 -2.71
C ASP A 158 -11.13 15.55 -4.03
N GLN A 159 -11.46 14.28 -3.90
CA GLN A 159 -11.81 13.42 -5.01
C GLN A 159 -13.30 13.06 -4.95
N VAL A 160 -13.88 12.68 -6.08
CA VAL A 160 -15.29 12.25 -6.14
C VAL A 160 -15.62 11.08 -5.21
N TRP A 161 -14.63 10.29 -4.82
CA TRP A 161 -14.76 9.15 -3.91
C TRP A 161 -14.49 9.49 -2.43
N GLY A 162 -13.96 10.68 -2.13
CA GLY A 162 -13.64 11.14 -0.78
C GLY A 162 -12.45 12.10 -0.72
N ASP A 163 -12.05 12.45 0.48
CA ASP A 163 -10.98 13.42 0.75
C ASP A 163 -9.58 12.77 0.83
N ILE A 164 -9.46 11.63 1.52
CA ILE A 164 -8.19 10.94 1.75
C ILE A 164 -8.37 9.42 1.62
N CYS A 165 -7.42 8.78 0.95
CA CYS A 165 -7.32 7.33 0.84
C CYS A 165 -6.68 6.76 2.13
N ASP A 166 -7.48 6.68 3.18
CA ASP A 166 -7.16 6.04 4.45
C ASP A 166 -7.52 4.55 4.44
N GLY A 167 -7.37 3.88 5.58
CA GLY A 167 -7.71 2.46 5.70
C GLY A 167 -9.17 2.14 5.41
N ALA A 168 -10.10 3.00 5.83
CA ALA A 168 -11.52 2.85 5.53
C ALA A 168 -11.80 2.99 4.03
N GLN A 169 -11.12 3.93 3.38
CA GLN A 169 -11.24 4.13 1.94
C GLN A 169 -10.59 3.01 1.14
N LYS A 170 -9.44 2.48 1.58
CA LYS A 170 -8.82 1.27 0.98
C LYS A 170 -9.80 0.08 1.02
N ARG A 171 -10.39 -0.18 2.19
CA ARG A 171 -11.42 -1.22 2.35
C ARG A 171 -12.62 -1.00 1.44
N ARG A 172 -13.17 0.21 1.42
CA ARG A 172 -14.31 0.56 0.57
C ARG A 172 -13.99 0.30 -0.90
N THR A 173 -12.83 0.76 -1.38
CA THR A 173 -12.43 0.60 -2.79
C THR A 173 -12.29 -0.86 -3.18
N LEU A 174 -11.68 -1.69 -2.32
CA LEU A 174 -11.58 -3.13 -2.57
C LEU A 174 -12.96 -3.75 -2.76
N LEU A 175 -13.91 -3.43 -1.85
CA LEU A 175 -15.25 -3.98 -1.88
C LEU A 175 -16.09 -3.44 -3.05
N GLU A 176 -15.96 -2.16 -3.38
CA GLU A 176 -16.59 -1.53 -4.55
C GLU A 176 -16.15 -2.21 -5.85
N LEU A 177 -14.83 -2.40 -6.02
CA LEU A 177 -14.30 -3.05 -7.20
C LEU A 177 -14.69 -4.52 -7.27
N ALA A 178 -14.66 -5.25 -6.16
CA ALA A 178 -15.14 -6.63 -6.10
C ALA A 178 -16.63 -6.73 -6.51
N SER A 179 -17.46 -5.81 -6.03
CA SER A 179 -18.87 -5.73 -6.40
C SER A 179 -19.07 -5.43 -7.89
N LEU A 180 -18.34 -4.47 -8.45
CA LEU A 180 -18.38 -4.13 -9.88
C LEU A 180 -17.95 -5.30 -10.77
N MET A 181 -16.98 -6.09 -10.31
CA MET A 181 -16.52 -7.30 -11.00
C MET A 181 -17.46 -8.50 -10.81
N GLY A 182 -18.48 -8.40 -9.98
CA GLY A 182 -19.40 -9.51 -9.66
C GLY A 182 -18.73 -10.65 -8.90
N ILE A 183 -17.67 -10.37 -8.10
CA ILE A 183 -16.93 -11.36 -7.32
C ILE A 183 -17.18 -11.22 -5.82
N SER A 184 -17.02 -12.32 -5.09
CA SER A 184 -17.06 -12.30 -3.63
C SER A 184 -15.78 -11.66 -3.05
N PRO A 185 -15.85 -10.92 -1.95
CA PRO A 185 -14.65 -10.49 -1.20
C PRO A 185 -13.72 -11.65 -0.84
N ALA A 186 -14.25 -12.86 -0.65
CA ALA A 186 -13.46 -14.07 -0.42
C ALA A 186 -12.51 -14.43 -1.60
N GLN A 187 -12.79 -13.89 -2.79
CA GLN A 187 -11.96 -14.08 -4.00
C GLN A 187 -10.94 -12.93 -4.18
N THR A 188 -10.69 -12.14 -3.16
CA THR A 188 -9.73 -11.05 -3.20
C THR A 188 -8.52 -11.34 -2.32
N ILE A 189 -7.36 -10.82 -2.72
CA ILE A 189 -6.11 -10.80 -1.94
C ILE A 189 -5.81 -9.34 -1.60
N ALA A 190 -5.39 -9.05 -0.37
CA ALA A 190 -4.92 -7.72 0.02
C ALA A 190 -3.52 -7.83 0.64
N VAL A 191 -2.59 -7.02 0.12
CA VAL A 191 -1.18 -6.99 0.51
C VAL A 191 -0.83 -5.61 1.05
N GLY A 192 -0.25 -5.55 2.26
CA GLY A 192 0.17 -4.29 2.87
C GLY A 192 1.18 -4.52 3.99
N ASP A 193 1.74 -3.44 4.55
CA ASP A 193 2.74 -3.47 5.62
C ASP A 193 2.27 -2.72 6.88
N GLY A 194 1.30 -1.82 6.76
CA GLY A 194 0.89 -0.88 7.78
C GLY A 194 -0.45 -1.17 8.45
N ALA A 195 -0.69 -0.50 9.59
CA ALA A 195 -1.97 -0.58 10.29
C ALA A 195 -3.13 0.03 9.47
N ASN A 196 -2.82 0.97 8.58
CA ASN A 196 -3.76 1.55 7.62
C ASN A 196 -4.24 0.56 6.55
N ASP A 197 -3.57 -0.60 6.40
CA ASP A 197 -3.97 -1.65 5.46
C ASP A 197 -4.90 -2.69 6.10
N LEU A 198 -4.91 -2.79 7.43
CA LEU A 198 -5.71 -3.77 8.15
C LEU A 198 -7.19 -3.77 7.75
N PRO A 199 -7.86 -2.62 7.55
CA PRO A 199 -9.26 -2.63 7.13
C PRO A 199 -9.50 -3.29 5.77
N MET A 200 -8.60 -3.12 4.79
CA MET A 200 -8.73 -3.82 3.49
C MET A 200 -8.31 -5.28 3.59
N MET A 201 -7.27 -5.58 4.39
CA MET A 201 -6.79 -6.94 4.63
C MET A 201 -7.83 -7.80 5.32
N ASP A 202 -8.57 -7.25 6.30
CA ASP A 202 -9.66 -7.93 7.01
C ASP A 202 -10.84 -8.22 6.08
N ALA A 203 -11.11 -7.35 5.11
CA ALA A 203 -12.19 -7.54 4.15
C ALA A 203 -11.86 -8.56 3.06
N ALA A 204 -10.58 -8.86 2.84
CA ALA A 204 -10.12 -9.74 1.77
C ALA A 204 -10.21 -11.22 2.14
N GLY A 205 -10.33 -12.08 1.11
CA GLY A 205 -10.26 -13.53 1.25
C GLY A 205 -8.90 -14.01 1.76
N LEU A 206 -7.81 -13.36 1.29
CA LEU A 206 -6.45 -13.62 1.74
C LEU A 206 -5.77 -12.30 2.11
N SER A 207 -5.35 -12.16 3.37
CA SER A 207 -4.57 -11.02 3.84
C SER A 207 -3.08 -11.38 3.90
N VAL A 208 -2.23 -10.47 3.40
CA VAL A 208 -0.79 -10.67 3.31
C VAL A 208 -0.07 -9.47 3.93
N ALA A 209 0.72 -9.73 4.96
CA ALA A 209 1.57 -8.75 5.61
C ALA A 209 3.01 -8.85 5.05
N TYR A 210 3.48 -7.81 4.37
CA TYR A 210 4.81 -7.76 3.78
C TYR A 210 5.74 -6.90 4.64
N HIS A 211 6.78 -7.50 5.22
CA HIS A 211 7.76 -6.86 6.11
C HIS A 211 7.14 -5.99 7.22
N ALA A 212 5.90 -6.30 7.56
CA ALA A 212 5.06 -5.52 8.47
C ALA A 212 5.49 -5.60 9.94
N LYS A 213 5.01 -4.65 10.74
CA LYS A 213 5.19 -4.66 12.20
C LYS A 213 4.47 -5.88 12.82
N PRO A 214 4.92 -6.37 14.01
CA PRO A 214 4.34 -7.55 14.66
C PRO A 214 2.82 -7.51 14.81
N ALA A 215 2.24 -6.35 15.15
CA ALA A 215 0.80 -6.18 15.32
C ALA A 215 0.00 -6.39 14.03
N VAL A 216 0.56 -6.01 12.87
CA VAL A 216 -0.05 -6.23 11.55
C VAL A 216 0.11 -7.68 11.13
N ARG A 217 1.31 -8.26 11.31
CA ARG A 217 1.58 -9.69 11.02
C ARG A 217 0.65 -10.63 11.77
N ALA A 218 0.35 -10.32 13.04
CA ALA A 218 -0.53 -11.14 13.86
C ALA A 218 -1.98 -11.22 13.36
N GLN A 219 -2.40 -10.29 12.50
CA GLN A 219 -3.75 -10.22 11.93
C GLN A 219 -3.82 -10.74 10.49
N ALA A 220 -2.67 -10.98 9.84
CA ALA A 220 -2.62 -11.43 8.46
C ALA A 220 -2.63 -12.97 8.37
N LYS A 221 -3.27 -13.50 7.32
CA LYS A 221 -3.25 -14.95 7.01
C LYS A 221 -1.91 -15.42 6.49
N VAL A 222 -1.15 -14.55 5.80
CA VAL A 222 0.21 -14.79 5.36
C VAL A 222 1.08 -13.63 5.81
N ALA A 223 2.28 -13.92 6.33
CA ALA A 223 3.27 -12.90 6.65
C ALA A 223 4.61 -13.25 6.00
N ILE A 224 5.10 -12.33 5.17
CA ILE A 224 6.42 -12.38 4.55
C ILE A 224 7.34 -11.49 5.38
N THR A 225 8.28 -12.10 6.11
CA THR A 225 9.23 -11.37 6.98
C THR A 225 10.64 -11.34 6.42
N ARG A 226 10.91 -12.13 5.37
CA ARG A 226 12.17 -12.17 4.64
C ARG A 226 11.92 -12.45 3.16
N GLY A 227 12.74 -11.87 2.30
CA GLY A 227 12.65 -12.03 0.85
C GLY A 227 11.66 -11.08 0.18
N GLY A 228 11.33 -11.33 -1.07
CA GLY A 228 10.48 -10.48 -1.90
C GLY A 228 8.99 -10.81 -1.81
N LEU A 229 8.17 -9.98 -2.46
CA LEU A 229 6.72 -10.18 -2.58
C LEU A 229 6.37 -11.47 -3.35
N ASP A 230 7.24 -11.90 -4.26
CA ASP A 230 7.13 -13.15 -5.03
C ASP A 230 7.05 -14.39 -4.15
N ARG A 231 7.50 -14.32 -2.89
CA ARG A 231 7.35 -15.40 -1.93
C ARG A 231 5.91 -15.81 -1.64
N LEU A 232 4.96 -14.89 -1.90
CA LEU A 232 3.54 -15.24 -1.84
C LEU A 232 3.19 -16.39 -2.81
N LEU A 233 3.91 -16.51 -3.92
CA LEU A 233 3.70 -17.57 -4.91
C LEU A 233 4.15 -18.96 -4.40
N GLU A 234 4.91 -19.06 -3.31
CA GLU A 234 5.19 -20.32 -2.64
C GLU A 234 3.93 -20.90 -1.96
N VAL A 235 3.03 -20.00 -1.53
CA VAL A 235 1.75 -20.34 -0.87
C VAL A 235 0.62 -20.49 -1.88
N LEU A 236 0.69 -19.74 -3.00
CA LEU A 236 -0.31 -19.71 -4.08
C LEU A 236 0.18 -20.53 -5.28
N ARG A 237 -0.64 -21.46 -5.77
CA ARG A 237 -0.31 -22.29 -6.95
C ARG A 237 -1.51 -22.44 -7.88
#